data_28bd2df752e3affaec4511d9e40bb93d
#
_entry.id   28bd2df752e3affaec4511d9e40bb93d
#
_cell.length_a   1.000
_cell.length_b   1.000
_cell.length_c   1.000
_cell.angle_alpha   90.00
_cell.angle_beta   90.00
_cell.angle_gamma   90.00
#
_symmetry.space_group_name_H-M   'P 1'
#
loop_
_entity.id
_entity.type
_entity.pdbx_description
1 polymer ?
#
loop_
_entity_poly.entity_id
_entity_poly.type
_entity_poly.pdbx_seq_one_letter_code
_entity_poly.pdbx_strand_id
1 'polypeptide(L)'
;MKKLFTLKKWLTLQEAARHLAIVFGEEVCEADVLRLALDGHLKLSVNFVNHARARKGNVSPIEEAEYEDFPFELPPEISIPEEHKGKPIRVMKGINLDGKRVLNLGKDVTSLDGVYDLAMLGNERIDVEHQYQMLTNGPSVTLQGLDGAFVTGDAYTVYQILESYDDNEYQAGSIG
;
A
#
# COMPACT_ATOMS: atom_id res chain seq x y z
N MET A 1 13.97 -14.94 27.59
CA MET A 1 13.09 -14.67 26.39
C MET A 1 11.80 -15.48 26.52
N LYS A 2 10.66 -14.83 26.43
CA LYS A 2 9.38 -15.57 26.54
C LYS A 2 9.23 -16.41 25.27
N LYS A 3 9.24 -17.74 25.40
CA LYS A 3 9.10 -18.71 24.30
C LYS A 3 7.89 -18.47 23.39
N LEU A 4 6.86 -17.77 23.90
CA LEU A 4 5.64 -17.48 23.16
C LEU A 4 5.88 -16.62 21.90
N PHE A 5 6.75 -15.60 21.96
CA PHE A 5 7.06 -14.75 20.80
C PHE A 5 7.74 -15.51 19.65
N THR A 6 8.54 -16.53 19.98
CA THR A 6 9.22 -17.36 18.98
C THR A 6 8.28 -18.31 18.23
N LEU A 7 7.10 -18.58 18.79
CA LEU A 7 6.10 -19.47 18.19
C LEU A 7 5.06 -18.74 17.35
N LYS A 8 4.91 -17.42 17.53
CA LYS A 8 3.98 -16.60 16.75
C LYS A 8 4.60 -16.26 15.41
N LYS A 9 3.84 -16.45 14.34
CA LYS A 9 4.24 -16.04 12.98
C LYS A 9 4.14 -14.54 12.74
N TRP A 10 3.29 -13.86 13.50
CA TRP A 10 3.09 -12.40 13.48
C TRP A 10 2.74 -11.91 14.90
N LEU A 11 2.95 -10.63 15.12
CA LEU A 11 2.68 -9.96 16.40
C LEU A 11 1.76 -8.76 16.12
N THR A 12 0.90 -8.43 17.08
CA THR A 12 0.20 -7.14 17.07
C THR A 12 1.20 -6.00 17.29
N LEU A 13 0.84 -4.75 16.98
CA LEU A 13 1.71 -3.59 17.20
C LEU A 13 2.18 -3.52 18.66
N GLN A 14 1.26 -3.74 19.60
CA GLN A 14 1.57 -3.74 21.03
C GLN A 14 2.53 -4.87 21.43
N GLU A 15 2.35 -6.07 20.88
CA GLU A 15 3.26 -7.19 21.13
C GLU A 15 4.63 -6.96 20.50
N ALA A 16 4.67 -6.37 19.31
CA ALA A 16 5.90 -5.99 18.62
C ALA A 16 6.67 -4.95 19.43
N ALA A 17 6.01 -3.91 19.92
CA ALA A 17 6.62 -2.89 20.80
C ALA A 17 7.22 -3.53 22.05
N ARG A 18 6.47 -4.40 22.74
CA ARG A 18 6.99 -5.12 23.92
C ARG A 18 8.17 -6.04 23.59
N HIS A 19 8.15 -6.69 22.44
CA HIS A 19 9.24 -7.55 22.01
C HIS A 19 10.50 -6.75 21.72
N LEU A 20 10.38 -5.66 20.97
CA LEU A 20 11.48 -4.75 20.65
C LEU A 20 12.08 -4.11 21.92
N ALA A 21 11.23 -3.69 22.86
CA ALA A 21 11.70 -3.15 24.14
C ALA A 21 12.58 -4.15 24.91
N ILE A 22 12.24 -5.44 24.87
CA ILE A 22 13.06 -6.50 25.51
C ILE A 22 14.38 -6.70 24.75
N VAL A 23 14.33 -6.66 23.40
CA VAL A 23 15.53 -6.91 22.57
C VAL A 23 16.52 -5.77 22.66
N PHE A 24 16.03 -4.53 22.63
CA PHE A 24 16.89 -3.33 22.65
C PHE A 24 17.26 -2.88 24.07
N GLY A 25 16.50 -3.32 25.08
CA GLY A 25 16.74 -2.93 26.48
C GLY A 25 16.29 -1.48 26.76
N GLU A 26 15.40 -0.93 25.98
CA GLU A 26 14.85 0.43 26.10
C GLU A 26 13.33 0.43 25.89
N GLU A 27 12.67 1.53 26.24
CA GLU A 27 11.24 1.68 26.02
C GLU A 27 10.95 1.83 24.53
N VAL A 28 10.00 1.03 24.02
CA VAL A 28 9.50 1.09 22.65
C VAL A 28 7.98 1.13 22.70
N CYS A 29 7.37 2.08 22.03
CA CYS A 29 5.93 2.22 21.91
C CYS A 29 5.42 1.81 20.51
N GLU A 30 4.11 1.80 20.32
CA GLU A 30 3.49 1.45 19.04
C GLU A 30 3.86 2.44 17.93
N ALA A 31 4.02 3.72 18.25
CA ALA A 31 4.47 4.73 17.29
C ALA A 31 5.87 4.43 16.76
N ASP A 32 6.78 3.93 17.62
CA ASP A 32 8.12 3.52 17.19
C ASP A 32 8.06 2.35 16.20
N VAL A 33 7.16 1.38 16.44
CA VAL A 33 6.94 0.26 15.51
C VAL A 33 6.46 0.76 14.15
N LEU A 34 5.48 1.69 14.13
CA LEU A 34 4.99 2.29 12.89
C LEU A 34 6.09 3.09 12.19
N ARG A 35 6.89 3.84 12.95
CA ARG A 35 8.02 4.60 12.40
C ARG A 35 9.04 3.68 11.74
N LEU A 36 9.44 2.61 12.41
CA LEU A 36 10.35 1.61 11.86
C LEU A 36 9.80 0.97 10.58
N ALA A 37 8.49 0.78 10.49
CA ALA A 37 7.86 0.27 9.28
C ALA A 37 7.85 1.30 8.15
N LEU A 38 7.55 2.56 8.43
CA LEU A 38 7.61 3.66 7.46
C LEU A 38 9.01 3.86 6.89
N ASP A 39 10.03 3.66 7.73
CA ASP A 39 11.45 3.73 7.35
C ASP A 39 11.95 2.43 6.68
N GLY A 40 11.10 1.41 6.54
CA GLY A 40 11.41 0.14 5.85
C GLY A 40 12.22 -0.87 6.69
N HIS A 41 12.35 -0.66 7.99
CA HIS A 41 13.07 -1.58 8.90
C HIS A 41 12.20 -2.74 9.38
N LEU A 42 10.89 -2.59 9.36
CA LEU A 42 9.91 -3.62 9.72
C LEU A 42 8.89 -3.79 8.61
N LYS A 43 8.30 -4.97 8.55
CA LYS A 43 7.14 -5.25 7.71
C LYS A 43 5.87 -5.23 8.56
N LEU A 44 4.88 -4.49 8.10
CA LEU A 44 3.52 -4.57 8.62
C LEU A 44 2.72 -5.54 7.76
N SER A 45 1.78 -6.22 8.38
CA SER A 45 0.93 -7.18 7.70
C SER A 45 -0.52 -6.95 8.08
N VAL A 46 -1.42 -7.30 7.17
CA VAL A 46 -2.86 -7.34 7.42
C VAL A 46 -3.33 -8.80 7.42
N ASN A 47 -4.26 -9.14 8.32
CA ASN A 47 -4.90 -10.45 8.35
C ASN A 47 -6.32 -10.36 7.81
N PHE A 48 -6.56 -10.92 6.62
CA PHE A 48 -7.88 -10.99 6.00
C PHE A 48 -8.68 -12.16 6.59
N VAL A 49 -9.33 -11.92 7.71
CA VAL A 49 -10.12 -12.94 8.41
C VAL A 49 -11.38 -13.31 7.62
N ASN A 50 -12.00 -12.33 6.95
CA ASN A 50 -13.25 -12.49 6.21
C ASN A 50 -13.08 -12.45 4.69
N HIS A 51 -11.90 -12.78 4.20
CA HIS A 51 -11.48 -12.65 2.81
C HIS A 51 -11.46 -11.18 2.33
N ALA A 52 -10.63 -10.92 1.34
CA ALA A 52 -10.61 -9.66 0.62
C ALA A 52 -10.59 -9.94 -0.87
N ARG A 53 -11.34 -9.16 -1.64
CA ARG A 53 -11.26 -9.20 -3.11
C ARG A 53 -10.05 -8.39 -3.54
N ALA A 54 -9.27 -8.94 -4.44
CA ALA A 54 -8.06 -8.29 -4.91
C ALA A 54 -7.80 -8.55 -6.38
N ARG A 55 -7.05 -7.66 -6.99
CA ARG A 55 -6.57 -7.79 -8.36
C ARG A 55 -5.07 -8.00 -8.33
N LYS A 56 -4.62 -9.08 -8.97
CA LYS A 56 -3.19 -9.40 -9.06
C LYS A 56 -2.49 -8.44 -10.00
N GLY A 57 -1.32 -7.96 -9.61
CA GLY A 57 -0.43 -7.16 -10.44
C GLY A 57 1.01 -7.65 -10.35
N ASN A 58 1.79 -7.28 -11.34
CA ASN A 58 3.22 -7.54 -11.40
C ASN A 58 3.98 -6.21 -11.46
N VAL A 59 5.06 -6.12 -10.68
CA VAL A 59 5.96 -4.97 -10.70
C VAL A 59 7.09 -5.25 -11.69
N SER A 60 7.30 -4.35 -12.63
CA SER A 60 8.40 -4.40 -13.59
C SER A 60 9.15 -3.06 -13.65
N PRO A 61 10.39 -3.04 -14.21
CA PRO A 61 11.08 -1.79 -14.48
C PRO A 61 10.28 -0.86 -15.39
N ILE A 62 10.42 0.46 -15.20
CA ILE A 62 9.67 1.45 -15.99
C ILE A 62 10.06 1.42 -17.48
N GLU A 63 11.24 0.95 -17.81
CA GLU A 63 11.73 0.77 -19.18
C GLU A 63 10.91 -0.29 -19.94
N GLU A 64 10.26 -1.20 -19.22
CA GLU A 64 9.38 -2.24 -19.76
C GLU A 64 7.91 -1.79 -19.79
N ALA A 65 7.62 -0.53 -19.41
CA ALA A 65 6.26 -0.02 -19.40
C ALA A 65 5.64 0.01 -20.80
N GLU A 66 4.43 -0.51 -20.91
CA GLU A 66 3.64 -0.38 -22.11
C GLU A 66 2.95 0.99 -22.15
N TYR A 67 2.76 1.50 -23.37
CA TYR A 67 2.08 2.76 -23.59
C TYR A 67 0.94 2.53 -24.61
N GLU A 68 -0.14 3.25 -24.41
CA GLU A 68 -1.25 3.28 -25.38
C GLU A 68 -1.57 4.72 -25.78
N ASP A 69 -2.14 4.89 -26.96
CA ASP A 69 -2.57 6.20 -27.40
C ASP A 69 -3.79 6.64 -26.59
N PHE A 70 -3.78 7.88 -26.15
CA PHE A 70 -4.89 8.44 -25.38
C PHE A 70 -6.15 8.50 -26.26
N PRO A 71 -7.25 7.83 -25.87
CA PRO A 71 -8.39 7.60 -26.77
C PRO A 71 -9.30 8.81 -26.97
N PHE A 72 -9.06 9.93 -26.26
CA PHE A 72 -9.93 11.10 -26.29
C PHE A 72 -9.16 12.35 -26.65
N GLU A 73 -9.84 13.32 -27.27
CA GLU A 73 -9.35 14.68 -27.38
C GLU A 73 -9.27 15.28 -25.98
N LEU A 74 -8.15 15.93 -25.68
CA LEU A 74 -7.98 16.59 -24.39
C LEU A 74 -9.01 17.72 -24.23
N PRO A 75 -9.56 17.92 -23.02
CA PRO A 75 -10.36 19.08 -22.73
C PRO A 75 -9.62 20.38 -23.07
N PRO A 76 -10.31 21.40 -23.58
CA PRO A 76 -9.67 22.65 -24.03
C PRO A 76 -8.95 23.41 -22.92
N GLU A 77 -9.25 23.09 -21.66
CA GLU A 77 -8.59 23.68 -20.48
C GLU A 77 -7.17 23.11 -20.26
N ILE A 78 -6.84 21.97 -20.87
CA ILE A 78 -5.52 21.37 -20.74
C ILE A 78 -4.59 21.97 -21.80
N SER A 79 -3.66 22.79 -21.36
CA SER A 79 -2.63 23.39 -22.21
C SER A 79 -1.56 22.36 -22.58
N ILE A 80 -1.48 21.98 -23.84
CA ILE A 80 -0.40 21.13 -24.36
C ILE A 80 0.76 22.02 -24.75
N PRO A 81 2.01 21.75 -24.33
CA PRO A 81 3.19 22.45 -24.81
C PRO A 81 3.28 22.39 -26.34
N GLU A 82 3.71 23.48 -26.97
CA GLU A 82 3.81 23.61 -28.44
C GLU A 82 4.56 22.46 -29.12
N GLU A 83 5.60 21.92 -28.44
CA GLU A 83 6.42 20.80 -28.92
C GLU A 83 5.67 19.46 -29.02
N HIS A 84 4.51 19.35 -28.37
CA HIS A 84 3.65 18.16 -28.37
C HIS A 84 2.35 18.34 -29.15
N LYS A 85 2.07 19.54 -29.68
CA LYS A 85 0.89 19.80 -30.50
C LYS A 85 0.92 18.95 -31.77
N GLY A 86 -0.20 18.25 -32.02
CA GLY A 86 -0.36 17.40 -33.19
C GLY A 86 0.33 16.02 -33.11
N LYS A 87 0.95 15.69 -31.99
CA LYS A 87 1.45 14.33 -31.74
C LYS A 87 0.46 13.53 -30.94
N PRO A 88 0.32 12.21 -31.19
CA PRO A 88 -0.52 11.36 -30.34
C PRO A 88 -0.01 11.39 -28.90
N ILE A 89 -0.91 11.65 -27.96
CA ILE A 89 -0.59 11.59 -26.54
C ILE A 89 -0.59 10.13 -26.15
N ARG A 90 0.53 9.66 -25.62
CA ARG A 90 0.68 8.30 -25.15
C ARG A 90 0.64 8.27 -23.65
N VAL A 91 -0.23 7.42 -23.11
CA VAL A 91 -0.38 7.19 -21.67
C VAL A 91 0.26 5.86 -21.31
N MET A 92 1.02 5.87 -20.25
CA MET A 92 1.61 4.63 -19.72
C MET A 92 0.51 3.73 -19.17
N LYS A 93 0.52 2.47 -19.56
CA LYS A 93 -0.30 1.45 -18.92
C LYS A 93 0.30 1.09 -17.57
N GLY A 94 -0.56 0.94 -16.57
CA GLY A 94 -0.14 0.63 -15.23
C GLY A 94 0.10 1.86 -14.35
N ILE A 95 0.48 1.59 -13.12
CA ILE A 95 0.67 2.59 -12.07
C ILE A 95 2.16 2.84 -11.88
N ASN A 96 2.59 4.08 -12.07
CA ASN A 96 3.97 4.47 -11.77
C ASN A 96 4.17 4.54 -10.25
N LEU A 97 5.05 3.70 -9.72
CA LEU A 97 5.26 3.59 -8.28
C LEU A 97 6.26 4.63 -7.74
N ASP A 98 7.35 4.86 -8.45
CA ASP A 98 8.48 5.67 -7.94
C ASP A 98 9.35 6.29 -9.07
N GLY A 99 8.83 6.33 -10.28
CA GLY A 99 9.58 6.79 -11.46
C GLY A 99 10.58 5.77 -12.02
N LYS A 100 10.73 4.61 -11.38
CA LYS A 100 11.63 3.52 -11.79
C LYS A 100 10.92 2.21 -12.03
N ARG A 101 9.74 2.04 -11.43
CA ARG A 101 8.95 0.81 -11.48
C ARG A 101 7.51 1.11 -11.86
N VAL A 102 6.91 0.18 -12.58
CA VAL A 102 5.50 0.21 -12.97
C VAL A 102 4.80 -1.03 -12.43
N LEU A 103 3.60 -0.84 -11.89
CA LEU A 103 2.70 -1.91 -11.48
C LEU A 103 1.66 -2.13 -12.58
N ASN A 104 1.70 -3.29 -13.19
CA ASN A 104 0.73 -3.73 -14.19
C ASN A 104 -0.33 -4.60 -13.54
N LEU A 105 -1.55 -4.11 -13.43
CA LEU A 105 -2.68 -4.82 -12.84
C LEU A 105 -3.37 -5.71 -13.87
N GLY A 106 -3.58 -6.96 -13.52
CA GLY A 106 -4.41 -7.88 -14.27
C GLY A 106 -5.89 -7.52 -14.18
N LYS A 107 -6.72 -8.16 -15.00
CA LYS A 107 -8.18 -7.97 -14.99
C LYS A 107 -8.90 -8.93 -14.02
N ASP A 108 -8.27 -10.06 -13.72
CA ASP A 108 -8.87 -11.10 -12.91
C ASP A 108 -8.90 -10.71 -11.43
N VAL A 109 -10.04 -10.95 -10.81
CA VAL A 109 -10.26 -10.74 -9.38
C VAL A 109 -10.11 -12.07 -8.66
N THR A 110 -9.31 -12.07 -7.61
CA THR A 110 -9.10 -13.21 -6.73
C THR A 110 -9.53 -12.87 -5.31
N SER A 111 -9.75 -13.89 -4.49
CA SER A 111 -10.01 -13.75 -3.06
C SER A 111 -8.73 -14.04 -2.28
N LEU A 112 -8.39 -13.16 -1.35
CA LEU A 112 -7.27 -13.32 -0.42
C LEU A 112 -7.82 -13.67 0.95
N ASP A 113 -7.13 -14.57 1.65
CA ASP A 113 -7.39 -14.92 3.04
C ASP A 113 -6.06 -15.13 3.79
N GLY A 114 -6.08 -14.90 5.12
CA GLY A 114 -4.88 -14.99 5.94
C GLY A 114 -4.02 -13.72 5.94
N VAL A 115 -2.74 -13.87 6.22
CA VAL A 115 -1.82 -12.76 6.50
C VAL A 115 -1.00 -12.41 5.26
N TYR A 116 -1.03 -11.13 4.89
CA TYR A 116 -0.26 -10.55 3.79
C TYR A 116 0.51 -9.33 4.28
N ASP A 117 1.73 -9.15 3.82
CA ASP A 117 2.53 -7.96 4.12
C ASP A 117 1.99 -6.76 3.34
N LEU A 118 1.91 -5.59 3.98
CA LEU A 118 1.60 -4.33 3.31
C LEU A 118 2.71 -3.99 2.31
N ALA A 119 2.32 -3.61 1.11
CA ALA A 119 3.28 -3.25 0.06
C ALA A 119 3.91 -1.87 0.28
N MET A 120 3.27 -1.00 1.07
CA MET A 120 3.68 0.39 1.36
C MET A 120 3.82 1.25 0.10
N LEU A 121 2.98 1.00 -0.90
CA LEU A 121 2.99 1.66 -2.21
C LEU A 121 1.81 2.61 -2.42
N GLY A 122 0.69 2.38 -1.72
CA GLY A 122 -0.57 3.08 -1.92
C GLY A 122 -1.18 3.63 -0.63
N ASN A 123 -2.49 3.54 -0.54
CA ASN A 123 -3.27 4.06 0.58
C ASN A 123 -2.87 3.45 1.92
N GLU A 124 -2.45 2.19 1.95
CA GLU A 124 -2.00 1.51 3.16
C GLU A 124 -0.80 2.23 3.82
N ARG A 125 0.10 2.82 3.03
CA ARG A 125 1.19 3.63 3.56
C ARG A 125 0.68 4.92 4.19
N ILE A 126 -0.32 5.55 3.58
CA ILE A 126 -0.95 6.77 4.10
C ILE A 126 -1.66 6.47 5.40
N ASP A 127 -2.35 5.33 5.50
CA ASP A 127 -3.03 4.90 6.72
C ASP A 127 -2.03 4.67 7.87
N VAL A 128 -0.89 4.03 7.59
CA VAL A 128 0.19 3.86 8.57
C VAL A 128 0.77 5.21 9.01
N GLU A 129 1.02 6.14 8.08
CA GLU A 129 1.48 7.50 8.38
C GLU A 129 0.44 8.25 9.22
N HIS A 130 -0.85 8.15 8.87
CA HIS A 130 -1.93 8.77 9.63
C HIS A 130 -1.98 8.25 11.06
N GLN A 131 -1.91 6.94 11.25
CA GLN A 131 -1.90 6.31 12.57
C GLN A 131 -0.68 6.75 13.40
N TYR A 132 0.51 6.82 12.77
CA TYR A 132 1.71 7.33 13.41
C TYR A 132 1.54 8.78 13.89
N GLN A 133 1.02 9.66 13.03
CA GLN A 133 0.80 11.07 13.38
C GLN A 133 -0.25 11.22 14.49
N MET A 134 -1.29 10.39 14.50
CA MET A 134 -2.27 10.39 15.59
C MET A 134 -1.64 10.00 16.93
N LEU A 135 -0.79 8.99 16.97
CA LEU A 135 -0.12 8.54 18.20
C LEU A 135 0.93 9.53 18.71
N THR A 136 1.51 10.34 17.83
CA THR A 136 2.55 11.32 18.18
C THR A 136 2.06 12.76 18.29
N ASN A 137 0.74 13.00 18.13
CA ASN A 137 0.14 14.34 18.04
C ASN A 137 0.81 15.20 16.94
N GLY A 138 1.17 14.57 15.84
CA GLY A 138 1.79 15.21 14.69
C GLY A 138 0.77 15.91 13.77
N PRO A 139 1.23 16.46 12.64
CA PRO A 139 0.36 17.16 11.70
C PRO A 139 -0.62 16.19 11.01
N SER A 140 -1.77 16.74 10.58
CA SER A 140 -2.73 15.97 9.77
C SER A 140 -2.09 15.50 8.46
N VAL A 141 -2.29 14.24 8.12
CA VAL A 141 -1.88 13.68 6.84
C VAL A 141 -2.92 14.05 5.79
N THR A 142 -2.50 14.61 4.66
CA THR A 142 -3.39 14.87 3.53
C THR A 142 -3.62 13.55 2.80
N LEU A 143 -4.84 13.05 2.86
CA LEU A 143 -5.26 11.86 2.12
C LEU A 143 -5.47 12.26 0.66
N GLN A 144 -4.43 12.18 -0.14
CA GLN A 144 -4.58 12.21 -1.60
C GLN A 144 -4.97 10.80 -2.04
N GLY A 145 -6.06 10.70 -2.82
CA GLY A 145 -6.50 9.41 -3.36
C GLY A 145 -5.38 8.80 -4.20
N LEU A 146 -4.77 7.78 -3.70
CA LEU A 146 -3.88 6.90 -4.44
C LEU A 146 -4.72 5.75 -5.01
N ASP A 147 -4.12 4.98 -5.92
CA ASP A 147 -4.81 3.93 -6.67
C ASP A 147 -5.22 2.69 -5.83
N GLY A 148 -5.49 2.87 -4.55
CA GLY A 148 -5.94 1.84 -3.61
C GLY A 148 -4.86 1.35 -2.65
N ALA A 149 -5.19 0.34 -1.86
CA ALA A 149 -4.29 -0.32 -0.93
C ALA A 149 -3.69 -1.58 -1.57
N PHE A 150 -2.43 -1.84 -1.26
CA PHE A 150 -1.69 -2.94 -1.86
C PHE A 150 -1.05 -3.85 -0.80
N VAL A 151 -1.05 -5.15 -1.09
CA VAL A 151 -0.33 -6.15 -0.29
C VAL A 151 0.59 -6.96 -1.17
N THR A 152 1.67 -7.48 -0.60
CA THR A 152 2.65 -8.28 -1.33
C THR A 152 2.25 -9.75 -1.35
N GLY A 153 2.37 -10.37 -2.52
CA GLY A 153 2.38 -11.81 -2.68
C GLY A 153 3.81 -12.38 -2.74
N ASP A 154 4.00 -13.34 -3.63
CA ASP A 154 5.34 -13.85 -3.94
C ASP A 154 6.18 -12.78 -4.65
N ALA A 155 7.50 -13.03 -4.77
CA ALA A 155 8.43 -12.10 -5.39
C ALA A 155 7.87 -11.44 -6.66
N TYR A 156 7.86 -10.11 -6.70
CA TYR A 156 7.30 -9.25 -7.78
C TYR A 156 5.78 -9.24 -7.94
N THR A 157 5.03 -10.01 -7.15
CA THR A 157 3.57 -9.99 -7.17
C THR A 157 3.04 -9.03 -6.10
N VAL A 158 2.11 -8.18 -6.52
CA VAL A 158 1.37 -7.26 -5.65
C VAL A 158 -0.12 -7.46 -5.89
N TYR A 159 -0.91 -7.40 -4.86
CA TYR A 159 -2.36 -7.44 -4.96
C TYR A 159 -2.94 -6.08 -4.59
N GLN A 160 -3.70 -5.50 -5.51
CA GLN A 160 -4.53 -4.33 -5.22
C GLN A 160 -5.81 -4.80 -4.53
N ILE A 161 -6.05 -4.32 -3.34
CA ILE A 161 -7.28 -4.60 -2.60
C ILE A 161 -8.42 -3.82 -3.23
N LEU A 162 -9.50 -4.51 -3.58
CA LEU A 162 -10.71 -3.92 -4.11
C LEU A 162 -11.67 -3.69 -2.95
N GLU A 163 -12.01 -2.43 -2.70
CA GLU A 163 -13.07 -2.09 -1.76
C GLU A 163 -14.39 -2.56 -2.35
N SER A 164 -15.11 -3.39 -1.60
CA SER A 164 -16.47 -3.75 -1.92
C SER A 164 -17.36 -2.69 -1.28
N TYR A 165 -17.86 -1.77 -2.08
CA TYR A 165 -18.99 -0.93 -1.67
C TYR A 165 -20.28 -1.77 -1.74
N ASP A 166 -20.46 -2.66 -0.79
CA ASP A 166 -21.78 -3.12 -0.46
C ASP A 166 -22.43 -2.04 0.43
N ASP A 167 -23.67 -1.66 0.12
CA ASP A 167 -24.45 -0.56 0.71
C ASP A 167 -24.73 -0.68 2.22
N ASN A 168 -23.95 -1.41 2.98
CA ASN A 168 -24.08 -1.58 4.41
C ASN A 168 -22.78 -1.23 5.14
N GLU A 169 -22.83 -0.01 5.69
CA GLU A 169 -22.05 0.47 6.82
C GLU A 169 -20.53 0.22 6.78
N TYR A 170 -19.85 1.30 6.51
CA TYR A 170 -18.43 1.50 6.80
C TYR A 170 -18.17 1.11 8.27
N GLN A 171 -17.75 -0.10 8.51
CA GLN A 171 -17.11 -0.44 9.78
C GLN A 171 -15.68 0.11 9.72
N ALA A 172 -15.58 1.39 10.06
CA ALA A 172 -14.31 2.00 10.40
C ALA A 172 -13.75 1.21 11.60
N GLY A 173 -12.60 0.59 11.43
CA GLY A 173 -11.83 0.05 12.52
C GLY A 173 -11.63 -1.45 12.52
N SER A 174 -10.81 -1.94 11.63
CA SER A 174 -10.12 -3.21 11.86
C SER A 174 -8.67 -3.13 11.40
N ILE A 175 -7.95 -2.18 12.00
CA ILE A 175 -6.52 -2.35 12.21
C ILE A 175 -6.40 -2.68 13.69
N GLY A 176 -6.44 -3.96 14.01
CA GLY A 176 -6.19 -4.51 15.33
C GLY A 176 -4.85 -5.22 15.33
#